data_94017328dadf7664f038cead94c17610
#
_entry.id   94017328dadf7664f038cead94c17610
#
_cell.length_a   1.000
_cell.length_b   1.000
_cell.length_c   1.000
_cell.angle_alpha   90.00
_cell.angle_beta   90.00
_cell.angle_gamma   90.00
#
_symmetry.space_group_name_H-M   'P 1'
#
loop_
_entity.id
_entity.type
_entity.pdbx_description
1 polymer ?
#
loop_
_entity_poly.entity_id
_entity_poly.type
_entity_poly.pdbx_seq_one_letter_code
_entity_poly.pdbx_strand_id
1 'polypeptide(L)'
;MNSNAIVTLADSNYFELLEELIKSIKVHDQSKSISICVLDAGLTEQQVKILKEKVYSVKKAEWDIKVPGYKVLKKEWLKSQVSRAFIPKYFPEFEKYLWIDCDAWVNSWSAVELYFKACDDGKLGITQSIGPGYRIMSKVKWLLGKVAIIKSQNYKHAKASGIDDEISRKLAFAPHINIGVFSLEKN
;
A
#
# COMPACT_ATOMS: atom_id res chain seq x y z
N MET A 1 -24.97 -3.55 3.46
CA MET A 1 -23.57 -3.54 3.96
C MET A 1 -22.75 -2.72 2.99
N ASN A 2 -21.77 -1.94 3.48
CA ASN A 2 -20.90 -1.20 2.60
C ASN A 2 -20.01 -2.18 1.83
N SER A 3 -19.97 -2.07 0.51
CA SER A 3 -19.13 -2.93 -0.34
C SER A 3 -17.65 -2.47 -0.39
N ASN A 4 -17.36 -1.26 0.09
CA ASN A 4 -16.06 -0.63 -0.02
C ASN A 4 -15.42 -0.40 1.36
N ALA A 5 -14.11 -0.59 1.45
CA ALA A 5 -13.34 -0.31 2.65
C ALA A 5 -12.10 0.56 2.38
N ILE A 6 -11.81 1.49 3.27
CA ILE A 6 -10.49 2.11 3.38
C ILE A 6 -9.69 1.28 4.38
N VAL A 7 -8.49 0.85 3.99
CA VAL A 7 -7.62 0.01 4.81
C VAL A 7 -6.29 0.73 5.04
N THR A 8 -5.83 0.70 6.26
CA THR A 8 -4.54 1.26 6.66
C THR A 8 -3.84 0.34 7.66
N LEU A 9 -2.59 0.63 7.99
CA LEU A 9 -1.81 -0.12 8.97
C LEU A 9 -0.94 0.81 9.79
N ALA A 10 -0.83 0.54 11.10
CA ALA A 10 0.12 1.23 11.96
C ALA A 10 0.71 0.30 13.03
N ASP A 11 1.86 0.68 13.57
CA ASP A 11 2.37 0.25 14.86
C ASP A 11 2.16 1.32 15.92
N SER A 12 2.62 1.07 17.14
CA SER A 12 2.45 2.00 18.27
C SER A 12 3.11 3.35 18.07
N ASN A 13 4.18 3.45 17.27
CA ASN A 13 4.90 4.69 17.02
C ASN A 13 4.15 5.60 16.04
N TYR A 14 3.35 5.02 15.16
CA TYR A 14 2.57 5.72 14.15
C TYR A 14 1.11 5.93 14.56
N PHE A 15 0.75 5.63 15.80
CA PHE A 15 -0.63 5.70 16.27
C PHE A 15 -1.25 7.10 16.15
N GLU A 16 -0.51 8.16 16.47
CA GLU A 16 -1.00 9.54 16.37
C GLU A 16 -1.31 9.91 14.90
N LEU A 17 -0.43 9.53 13.96
CA LEU A 17 -0.66 9.74 12.53
C LEU A 17 -1.87 8.97 12.03
N LEU A 18 -2.05 7.72 12.49
CA LEU A 18 -3.23 6.92 12.20
C LEU A 18 -4.52 7.61 12.69
N GLU A 19 -4.52 8.18 13.89
CA GLU A 19 -5.70 8.92 14.40
C GLU A 19 -6.00 10.13 13.54
N GLU A 20 -4.97 10.87 13.11
CA GLU A 20 -5.14 12.02 12.23
C GLU A 20 -5.65 11.61 10.83
N LEU A 21 -5.16 10.51 10.26
CA LEU A 21 -5.73 9.95 9.03
C LEU A 21 -7.22 9.63 9.22
N ILE A 22 -7.60 8.91 10.29
CA ILE A 22 -9.00 8.56 10.57
C ILE A 22 -9.86 9.82 10.71
N LYS A 23 -9.37 10.86 11.38
CA LYS A 23 -10.07 12.15 11.49
C LYS A 23 -10.25 12.80 10.12
N SER A 24 -9.20 12.82 9.29
CA SER A 24 -9.26 13.40 7.94
C SER A 24 -10.26 12.68 7.03
N ILE A 25 -10.45 11.38 7.20
CA ILE A 25 -11.49 10.63 6.50
C ILE A 25 -12.88 11.02 7.03
N LYS A 26 -13.04 11.04 8.34
CA LYS A 26 -14.36 11.23 9.00
C LYS A 26 -14.91 12.64 8.89
N VAL A 27 -14.11 13.64 8.57
CA VAL A 27 -14.58 15.01 8.36
C VAL A 27 -15.47 15.11 7.11
N HIS A 28 -15.38 14.16 6.20
CA HIS A 28 -16.21 14.08 5.00
C HIS A 28 -17.48 13.28 5.26
N ASP A 29 -18.65 13.87 5.01
CA ASP A 29 -19.95 13.19 5.23
C ASP A 29 -20.11 11.89 4.43
N GLN A 30 -19.55 11.83 3.25
CA GLN A 30 -19.54 10.66 2.38
C GLN A 30 -18.82 9.45 3.01
N SER A 31 -17.92 9.68 3.97
CA SER A 31 -17.21 8.61 4.68
C SER A 31 -18.14 7.68 5.47
N LYS A 32 -19.35 8.14 5.80
CA LYS A 32 -20.37 7.36 6.51
C LYS A 32 -20.79 6.10 5.74
N SER A 33 -20.61 6.10 4.43
CA SER A 33 -20.91 4.97 3.53
C SER A 33 -19.74 4.01 3.32
N ILE A 34 -18.58 4.24 3.94
CA ILE A 34 -17.37 3.44 3.75
C ILE A 34 -16.87 2.94 5.10
N SER A 35 -16.43 1.68 5.13
CA SER A 35 -15.86 1.08 6.33
C SER A 35 -14.37 1.42 6.43
N ILE A 36 -13.92 1.85 7.60
CA ILE A 36 -12.48 2.04 7.87
C ILE A 36 -11.98 0.79 8.60
N CYS A 37 -10.93 0.14 8.06
CA CYS A 37 -10.32 -1.05 8.60
C CYS A 37 -8.84 -0.80 8.90
N VAL A 38 -8.36 -1.32 10.03
CA VAL A 38 -6.97 -1.14 10.47
C VAL A 38 -6.28 -2.48 10.65
N LEU A 39 -5.08 -2.61 10.10
CA LEU A 39 -4.16 -3.70 10.40
C LEU A 39 -3.20 -3.27 11.52
N ASP A 40 -3.18 -4.04 12.59
CA ASP A 40 -2.30 -3.84 13.73
C ASP A 40 -0.96 -4.52 13.47
N ALA A 41 0.11 -3.72 13.35
CA ALA A 41 1.49 -4.17 13.20
C ALA A 41 2.32 -4.01 14.49
N GLY A 42 1.69 -3.87 15.63
CA GLY A 42 2.34 -3.70 16.93
C GLY A 42 1.77 -2.53 17.73
N LEU A 43 0.47 -2.31 17.65
CA LEU A 43 -0.26 -1.38 18.53
C LEU A 43 -0.30 -1.92 19.97
N THR A 44 -0.40 -1.03 20.94
CA THR A 44 -0.67 -1.40 22.33
C THR A 44 -2.14 -1.81 22.49
N GLU A 45 -2.45 -2.58 23.52
CA GLU A 45 -3.84 -2.98 23.83
C GLU A 45 -4.78 -1.77 24.02
N GLN A 46 -4.26 -0.72 24.67
CA GLN A 46 -5.02 0.53 24.84
C GLN A 46 -5.32 1.21 23.50
N GLN A 47 -4.34 1.29 22.60
CA GLN A 47 -4.52 1.86 21.25
C GLN A 47 -5.53 1.04 20.44
N VAL A 48 -5.45 -0.28 20.51
CA VAL A 48 -6.43 -1.18 19.84
C VAL A 48 -7.84 -0.94 20.41
N LYS A 49 -7.98 -0.77 21.73
CA LYS A 49 -9.28 -0.46 22.34
C LYS A 49 -9.85 0.86 21.82
N ILE A 50 -9.04 1.91 21.77
CA ILE A 50 -9.44 3.22 21.22
C ILE A 50 -9.89 3.10 19.76
N LEU A 51 -9.16 2.34 18.95
CA LEU A 51 -9.48 2.16 17.53
C LEU A 51 -10.80 1.42 17.32
N LYS A 52 -11.07 0.38 18.13
CA LYS A 52 -12.33 -0.40 18.02
C LYS A 52 -13.61 0.45 18.20
N GLU A 53 -13.49 1.59 18.88
CA GLU A 53 -14.61 2.54 19.02
C GLU A 53 -14.74 3.49 17.81
N LYS A 54 -13.66 3.60 17.00
CA LYS A 54 -13.56 4.59 15.93
C LYS A 54 -13.64 4.00 14.53
N VAL A 55 -13.36 2.71 14.35
CA VAL A 55 -13.28 2.08 13.04
C VAL A 55 -14.12 0.80 12.98
N TYR A 56 -14.39 0.33 11.77
CA TYR A 56 -15.21 -0.87 11.55
C TYR A 56 -14.54 -2.13 12.11
N SER A 57 -13.23 -2.31 11.85
CA SER A 57 -12.50 -3.50 12.27
C SER A 57 -11.01 -3.22 12.48
N VAL A 58 -10.44 -3.88 13.48
CA VAL A 58 -8.99 -3.92 13.73
C VAL A 58 -8.57 -5.38 13.72
N LYS A 59 -7.65 -5.77 12.82
CA LYS A 59 -7.11 -7.12 12.72
C LYS A 59 -5.58 -7.10 12.80
N LYS A 60 -5.00 -8.13 13.44
CA LYS A 60 -3.55 -8.24 13.57
C LYS A 60 -2.92 -8.54 12.20
N ALA A 61 -1.91 -7.77 11.82
CA ALA A 61 -1.11 -8.02 10.63
C ALA A 61 -0.19 -9.22 10.83
N GLU A 62 -0.09 -10.06 9.81
CA GLU A 62 0.75 -11.26 9.81
C GLU A 62 1.91 -11.10 8.82
N TRP A 63 2.85 -12.05 8.87
CA TRP A 63 3.84 -12.23 7.82
C TRP A 63 3.25 -13.11 6.72
N ASP A 64 2.54 -12.51 5.77
CA ASP A 64 1.85 -13.23 4.68
C ASP A 64 2.77 -13.93 3.70
N ILE A 65 4.08 -13.65 3.77
CA ILE A 65 5.11 -14.32 3.00
C ILE A 65 6.23 -14.82 3.91
N LYS A 66 6.94 -15.87 3.50
CA LYS A 66 8.12 -16.35 4.21
C LYS A 66 9.25 -15.33 4.08
N VAL A 67 9.65 -14.74 5.20
CA VAL A 67 10.80 -13.83 5.28
C VAL A 67 11.82 -14.44 6.24
N PRO A 68 13.12 -14.45 5.89
CA PRO A 68 14.16 -14.91 6.82
C PRO A 68 14.12 -14.13 8.13
N GLY A 69 14.04 -14.82 9.27
CA GLY A 69 13.82 -14.21 10.59
C GLY A 69 14.83 -13.13 10.95
N TYR A 70 16.11 -13.29 10.53
CA TYR A 70 17.15 -12.29 10.79
C TYR A 70 16.91 -10.94 10.10
N LYS A 71 16.11 -10.91 9.02
CA LYS A 71 15.75 -9.67 8.29
C LYS A 71 14.63 -8.89 8.97
N VAL A 72 13.78 -9.59 9.73
CA VAL A 72 12.55 -9.04 10.29
C VAL A 72 12.57 -8.93 11.82
N LEU A 73 13.66 -9.36 12.45
CA LEU A 73 13.81 -9.31 13.90
C LEU A 73 13.60 -7.87 14.42
N LYS A 74 12.64 -7.70 15.33
CA LYS A 74 12.22 -6.41 15.90
C LYS A 74 11.75 -5.37 14.86
N LYS A 75 11.28 -5.80 13.68
CA LYS A 75 10.83 -4.92 12.61
C LYS A 75 9.39 -5.24 12.20
N GLU A 76 8.49 -5.32 13.18
CA GLU A 76 7.07 -5.65 12.95
C GLU A 76 6.39 -4.69 11.96
N TRP A 77 6.82 -3.41 11.93
CA TRP A 77 6.36 -2.41 10.97
C TRP A 77 6.56 -2.84 9.50
N LEU A 78 7.54 -3.72 9.20
CA LEU A 78 7.73 -4.24 7.85
C LEU A 78 6.55 -5.11 7.36
N LYS A 79 5.67 -5.54 8.25
CA LYS A 79 4.41 -6.19 7.86
C LYS A 79 3.60 -5.30 6.92
N SER A 80 3.68 -3.96 7.05
CA SER A 80 3.03 -3.02 6.14
C SER A 80 3.43 -3.22 4.68
N GLN A 81 4.67 -3.63 4.44
CA GLN A 81 5.17 -3.84 3.07
C GLN A 81 4.63 -5.13 2.45
N VAL A 82 4.16 -6.07 3.28
CA VAL A 82 3.70 -7.39 2.85
C VAL A 82 2.18 -7.46 2.86
N SER A 83 1.55 -7.16 3.99
CA SER A 83 0.11 -7.35 4.20
C SER A 83 -0.77 -6.51 3.26
N ARG A 84 -0.25 -5.38 2.73
CA ARG A 84 -1.00 -4.56 1.76
C ARG A 84 -1.37 -5.31 0.47
N ALA A 85 -0.62 -6.34 0.10
CA ALA A 85 -0.94 -7.18 -1.06
C ALA A 85 -2.02 -8.25 -0.73
N PHE A 86 -2.33 -8.44 0.55
CA PHE A 86 -3.24 -9.48 1.04
C PHE A 86 -4.49 -8.89 1.72
N ILE A 87 -4.84 -7.64 1.44
CA ILE A 87 -6.00 -6.96 2.06
C ILE A 87 -7.29 -7.78 1.97
N PRO A 88 -7.66 -8.42 0.83
CA PRO A 88 -8.87 -9.22 0.75
C PRO A 88 -8.87 -10.45 1.66
N LYS A 89 -7.69 -10.98 2.05
CA LYS A 89 -7.56 -12.06 3.04
C LYS A 89 -7.99 -11.59 4.43
N TYR A 90 -7.62 -10.35 4.78
CA TYR A 90 -7.94 -9.79 6.10
C TYR A 90 -9.39 -9.35 6.21
N PHE A 91 -9.95 -8.78 5.16
CA PHE A 91 -11.30 -8.19 5.17
C PHE A 91 -12.12 -8.74 3.99
N PRO A 92 -12.44 -10.05 3.98
CA PRO A 92 -13.07 -10.72 2.84
C PRO A 92 -14.51 -10.28 2.58
N GLU A 93 -15.11 -9.51 3.49
CA GLU A 93 -16.48 -9.02 3.41
C GLU A 93 -16.68 -7.85 2.44
N PHE A 94 -15.60 -7.23 1.96
CA PHE A 94 -15.68 -6.10 1.03
C PHE A 94 -15.35 -6.52 -0.41
N GLU A 95 -15.80 -5.72 -1.36
CA GLU A 95 -15.54 -5.90 -2.79
C GLU A 95 -14.40 -5.02 -3.28
N LYS A 96 -14.31 -3.77 -2.76
CA LYS A 96 -13.27 -2.82 -3.15
C LYS A 96 -12.54 -2.29 -1.93
N TYR A 97 -11.25 -2.09 -2.11
CA TYR A 97 -10.35 -1.61 -1.07
C TYR A 97 -9.55 -0.42 -1.55
N LEU A 98 -9.45 0.58 -0.71
CA LEU A 98 -8.52 1.69 -0.85
C LEU A 98 -7.50 1.60 0.27
N TRP A 99 -6.25 1.30 -0.06
CA TRP A 99 -5.14 1.40 0.87
C TRP A 99 -4.69 2.85 0.99
N ILE A 100 -4.47 3.31 2.21
CA ILE A 100 -3.88 4.61 2.51
C ILE A 100 -2.86 4.39 3.62
N ASP A 101 -1.58 4.75 3.40
CA ASP A 101 -0.56 4.71 4.46
C ASP A 101 -0.97 5.64 5.60
N CYS A 102 -0.72 5.25 6.85
CA CYS A 102 -1.23 5.95 8.04
C CYS A 102 -0.65 7.35 8.25
N ASP A 103 0.42 7.70 7.56
CA ASP A 103 1.04 9.03 7.54
C ASP A 103 0.53 9.93 6.40
N ALA A 104 -0.52 9.50 5.70
CA ALA A 104 -1.21 10.29 4.69
C ALA A 104 -2.42 11.03 5.27
N TRP A 105 -3.03 11.90 4.47
CA TRP A 105 -4.17 12.74 4.84
C TRP A 105 -5.18 12.81 3.70
N VAL A 106 -6.47 12.64 3.99
CA VAL A 106 -7.54 12.80 2.99
C VAL A 106 -8.00 14.26 2.98
N ASN A 107 -7.50 15.01 2.02
CA ASN A 107 -7.84 16.43 1.86
C ASN A 107 -9.10 16.66 1.02
N SER A 108 -9.43 15.74 0.12
CA SER A 108 -10.60 15.83 -0.75
C SER A 108 -11.22 14.46 -0.96
N TRP A 109 -12.53 14.37 -0.80
CA TRP A 109 -13.26 13.13 -1.01
C TRP A 109 -13.27 12.67 -2.47
N SER A 110 -13.22 13.60 -3.41
CA SER A 110 -13.14 13.27 -4.83
C SER A 110 -11.92 12.40 -5.19
N ALA A 111 -10.81 12.54 -4.42
CA ALA A 111 -9.67 11.65 -4.60
C ALA A 111 -10.00 10.20 -4.17
N VAL A 112 -10.73 10.01 -3.09
CA VAL A 112 -11.20 8.69 -2.63
C VAL A 112 -12.10 8.03 -3.67
N GLU A 113 -13.07 8.79 -4.21
CA GLU A 113 -13.97 8.32 -5.27
C GLU A 113 -13.22 7.94 -6.54
N LEU A 114 -12.22 8.76 -6.92
CA LEU A 114 -11.38 8.50 -8.10
C LEU A 114 -10.61 7.18 -7.95
N TYR A 115 -10.04 6.91 -6.77
CA TYR A 115 -9.34 5.64 -6.52
C TYR A 115 -10.29 4.44 -6.59
N PHE A 116 -11.48 4.52 -5.97
CA PHE A 116 -12.45 3.43 -6.07
C PHE A 116 -12.94 3.19 -7.50
N LYS A 117 -13.08 4.25 -8.29
CA LYS A 117 -13.41 4.14 -9.73
C LYS A 117 -12.23 3.57 -10.54
N ALA A 118 -10.99 3.90 -10.16
CA ALA A 118 -9.81 3.45 -10.89
C ALA A 118 -9.55 1.94 -10.77
N CYS A 119 -10.13 1.27 -9.77
CA CYS A 119 -10.00 -0.18 -9.62
C CYS A 119 -11.16 -0.98 -10.24
N ASP A 120 -12.10 -0.35 -10.91
CA ASP A 120 -13.18 -1.03 -11.63
C ASP A 120 -12.63 -2.01 -12.67
N ASP A 121 -13.39 -3.06 -12.93
CA ASP A 121 -13.04 -4.14 -13.89
C ASP A 121 -11.76 -4.90 -13.52
N GLY A 122 -11.48 -5.07 -12.22
CA GLY A 122 -10.32 -5.82 -11.71
C GLY A 122 -8.98 -5.11 -11.94
N LYS A 123 -8.98 -3.81 -12.18
CA LYS A 123 -7.77 -2.99 -12.35
C LYS A 123 -7.15 -2.64 -11.00
N LEU A 124 -5.90 -2.23 -11.01
CA LEU A 124 -5.23 -1.63 -9.87
C LEU A 124 -5.22 -0.11 -10.03
N GLY A 125 -5.95 0.60 -9.14
CA GLY A 125 -5.93 2.06 -9.11
C GLY A 125 -4.67 2.56 -8.39
N ILE A 126 -3.72 3.16 -9.12
CA ILE A 126 -2.44 3.64 -8.57
C ILE A 126 -2.03 4.96 -9.23
N THR A 127 -1.13 5.69 -8.55
CA THR A 127 -0.49 6.89 -9.10
C THR A 127 1.00 6.70 -9.28
N GLN A 128 1.55 7.42 -10.26
CA GLN A 128 3.00 7.46 -10.47
C GLN A 128 3.68 8.40 -9.48
N SER A 129 4.89 8.05 -9.07
CA SER A 129 5.78 8.95 -8.35
C SER A 129 6.45 9.90 -9.34
N ILE A 130 6.05 11.16 -9.36
CA ILE A 130 6.48 12.17 -10.35
C ILE A 130 7.53 13.16 -9.83
N GLY A 131 8.12 12.91 -8.67
CA GLY A 131 9.15 13.79 -8.12
C GLY A 131 10.45 13.81 -8.94
N PRO A 132 11.23 14.92 -8.92
CA PRO A 132 12.48 15.05 -9.67
C PRO A 132 13.51 13.94 -9.37
N GLY A 133 13.52 13.40 -8.14
CA GLY A 133 14.40 12.32 -7.72
C GLY A 133 14.13 10.99 -8.44
N TYR A 134 12.94 10.78 -8.98
CA TYR A 134 12.55 9.54 -9.65
C TYR A 134 12.99 9.49 -11.12
N ARG A 135 13.34 10.61 -11.73
CA ARG A 135 13.82 10.68 -13.12
C ARG A 135 15.13 9.92 -13.36
N ILE A 136 15.91 9.63 -12.31
CA ILE A 136 17.26 9.07 -12.41
C ILE A 136 17.27 7.56 -12.06
N MET A 137 16.13 6.93 -11.81
CA MET A 137 16.08 5.53 -11.34
C MET A 137 16.45 4.50 -12.43
N SER A 138 16.46 4.92 -13.70
CA SER A 138 16.90 4.06 -14.81
C SER A 138 18.06 4.72 -15.54
N LYS A 139 19.24 4.07 -15.52
CA LYS A 139 20.39 4.47 -16.31
C LYS A 139 20.71 3.36 -17.32
N VAL A 140 20.73 3.72 -18.60
CA VAL A 140 21.13 2.83 -19.68
C VAL A 140 22.53 3.24 -20.14
N LYS A 141 23.48 2.30 -20.14
CA LYS A 141 24.77 2.47 -20.78
C LYS A 141 24.77 1.76 -22.13
N TRP A 142 25.08 2.50 -23.16
CA TRP A 142 25.25 2.01 -24.52
C TRP A 142 26.72 1.71 -24.77
N LEU A 143 27.01 0.59 -25.42
CA LEU A 143 28.30 0.24 -25.92
C LEU A 143 28.16 -0.30 -27.35
N LEU A 144 28.84 0.33 -28.31
CA LEU A 144 28.83 -0.04 -29.74
C LEU A 144 27.38 -0.14 -30.30
N GLY A 145 26.52 0.81 -29.95
CA GLY A 145 25.12 0.84 -30.40
C GLY A 145 24.21 -0.19 -29.75
N LYS A 146 24.71 -1.01 -28.82
CA LYS A 146 23.92 -1.99 -28.06
C LYS A 146 23.81 -1.59 -26.60
N VAL A 147 22.70 -1.94 -25.97
CA VAL A 147 22.50 -1.73 -24.53
C VAL A 147 23.39 -2.71 -23.76
N ALA A 148 24.47 -2.18 -23.19
CA ALA A 148 25.42 -3.00 -22.42
C ALA A 148 25.02 -3.17 -20.95
N ILE A 149 24.46 -2.12 -20.35
CA ILE A 149 24.10 -2.13 -18.93
C ILE A 149 22.80 -1.35 -18.72
N ILE A 150 21.82 -2.00 -18.07
CA ILE A 150 20.63 -1.36 -17.52
C ILE A 150 20.84 -1.25 -16.01
N LYS A 151 20.92 -0.02 -15.50
CA LYS A 151 20.88 0.26 -14.06
C LYS A 151 19.50 0.81 -13.72
N SER A 152 18.61 -0.05 -13.29
CA SER A 152 17.29 0.30 -12.81
C SER A 152 17.06 -0.34 -11.45
N GLN A 153 16.45 0.41 -10.54
CA GLN A 153 16.08 -0.12 -9.22
C GLN A 153 15.00 -1.18 -9.35
N ASN A 154 14.02 -0.95 -10.23
CA ASN A 154 12.97 -1.93 -10.53
C ASN A 154 13.56 -3.23 -11.06
N TYR A 155 14.51 -3.15 -12.01
CA TYR A 155 15.23 -4.34 -12.52
C TYR A 155 15.94 -5.11 -11.41
N LYS A 156 16.69 -4.40 -10.56
CA LYS A 156 17.41 -5.02 -9.44
C LYS A 156 16.49 -5.74 -8.48
N HIS A 157 15.37 -5.10 -8.10
CA HIS A 157 14.40 -5.69 -7.19
C HIS A 157 13.69 -6.88 -7.81
N ALA A 158 13.27 -6.79 -9.08
CA ALA A 158 12.64 -7.88 -9.80
C ALA A 158 13.57 -9.12 -9.86
N LYS A 159 14.84 -8.93 -10.24
CA LYS A 159 15.82 -10.02 -10.25
C LYS A 159 16.07 -10.60 -8.86
N ALA A 160 16.21 -9.78 -7.85
CA ALA A 160 16.41 -10.22 -6.46
C ALA A 160 15.20 -10.99 -5.90
N SER A 161 14.01 -10.74 -6.44
CA SER A 161 12.76 -11.43 -6.10
C SER A 161 12.54 -12.71 -6.92
N GLY A 162 13.49 -13.11 -7.78
CA GLY A 162 13.37 -14.30 -8.61
C GLY A 162 12.44 -14.16 -9.82
N ILE A 163 12.06 -12.93 -10.17
CA ILE A 163 11.24 -12.67 -11.36
C ILE A 163 12.07 -12.96 -12.62
N ASP A 164 11.42 -13.56 -13.60
CA ASP A 164 11.97 -13.88 -14.91
C ASP A 164 12.73 -12.69 -15.55
N ASP A 165 13.76 -13.00 -16.36
CA ASP A 165 14.64 -11.99 -16.92
C ASP A 165 13.94 -11.07 -17.92
N GLU A 166 13.03 -11.60 -18.73
CA GLU A 166 12.26 -10.83 -19.72
C GLU A 166 11.33 -9.84 -19.01
N ILE A 167 10.60 -10.31 -18.01
CA ILE A 167 9.71 -9.47 -17.19
C ILE A 167 10.53 -8.42 -16.43
N SER A 168 11.65 -8.82 -15.83
CA SER A 168 12.54 -7.91 -15.12
C SER A 168 13.09 -6.79 -16.02
N ARG A 169 13.39 -7.08 -17.28
CA ARG A 169 13.82 -6.08 -18.29
C ARG A 169 12.69 -5.13 -18.66
N LYS A 170 11.46 -5.63 -18.82
CA LYS A 170 10.27 -4.79 -19.03
C LYS A 170 10.05 -3.84 -17.84
N LEU A 171 10.15 -4.36 -16.62
CA LEU A 171 10.01 -3.56 -15.39
C LEU A 171 11.14 -2.53 -15.22
N ALA A 172 12.30 -2.72 -15.84
CA ALA A 172 13.42 -1.77 -15.77
C ALA A 172 13.03 -0.35 -16.21
N PHE A 173 12.12 -0.24 -17.16
CA PHE A 173 11.65 1.01 -17.74
C PHE A 173 10.24 1.40 -17.27
N ALA A 174 9.63 0.59 -16.42
CA ALA A 174 8.32 0.91 -15.85
C ALA A 174 8.40 2.19 -15.00
N PRO A 175 7.37 3.03 -15.02
CA PRO A 175 7.29 4.19 -14.15
C PRO A 175 7.35 3.74 -12.68
N HIS A 176 7.97 4.56 -11.85
CA HIS A 176 7.93 4.32 -10.42
C HIS A 176 6.52 4.63 -9.89
N ILE A 177 5.93 3.68 -9.20
CA ILE A 177 4.58 3.82 -8.65
C ILE A 177 4.63 4.20 -7.17
N ASN A 178 3.67 4.99 -6.73
CA ASN A 178 3.46 5.29 -5.32
C ASN A 178 2.53 4.23 -4.74
N ILE A 179 3.05 3.41 -3.83
CA ILE A 179 2.28 2.37 -3.15
C ILE A 179 1.73 2.81 -1.79
N GLY A 180 1.92 4.06 -1.41
CA GLY A 180 1.34 4.65 -0.20
C GLY A 180 -0.17 4.85 -0.29
N VAL A 181 -0.68 4.99 -1.52
CA VAL A 181 -2.13 5.02 -1.81
C VAL A 181 -2.39 4.22 -3.08
N PHE A 182 -3.27 3.24 -2.99
CA PHE A 182 -3.73 2.45 -4.13
C PHE A 182 -5.09 1.80 -3.84
N SER A 183 -5.81 1.44 -4.88
CA SER A 183 -7.07 0.72 -4.77
C SER A 183 -7.06 -0.57 -5.56
N LEU A 184 -7.82 -1.55 -5.11
CA LEU A 184 -8.01 -2.83 -5.79
C LEU A 184 -9.44 -3.34 -5.56
N GLU A 185 -9.92 -4.14 -6.52
CA GLU A 185 -11.15 -4.90 -6.43
C GLU A 185 -10.83 -6.35 -6.01
N LYS A 186 -11.72 -6.96 -5.23
CA LYS A 186 -11.60 -8.36 -4.87
C LYS A 186 -11.95 -9.21 -6.10
N ASN A 187 -11.01 -10.01 -6.54
CA ASN A 187 -11.20 -11.04 -7.58
C ASN A 187 -11.66 -12.36 -6.96
#